data_b283f24c1914e0e5b22a1b3568161e23
#
_entry.id   b283f24c1914e0e5b22a1b3568161e23
#
_cell.length_a   1.000
_cell.length_b   1.000
_cell.length_c   1.000
_cell.angle_alpha   90.00
_cell.angle_beta   90.00
_cell.angle_gamma   90.00
#
_symmetry.space_group_name_H-M   'P 1'
#
loop_
_entity.id
_entity.type
_entity.pdbx_description
1 polymer ?
#
loop_
_entity_poly.entity_id
_entity_poly.type
_entity_poly.pdbx_seq_one_letter_code
_entity_poly.pdbx_strand_id
1 'polypeptide(L)'
;CVIKNFDVGGLTVFLNFSRQFSRPVNEISMQVSNVFSALAGAERVFAVMDEEPEPEDDPDAVSMEGMKGHVSLEHVYFGYDPGKLILKDISLYARPGQKIAFVGSTGAGKTTITNLLNRFYDIQSGSITIDGVDVRHIKREELRRNIAVVLQDTHLFTGTVMENIRYGRLDASDEEVIQAAKTASA
;
A
#
# COMPACT_ATOMS: atom_id res chain seq x y z
N CYS A 1 -6.92 -49.26 59.37
CA CYS A 1 -8.19 -49.11 58.57
C CYS A 1 -7.98 -49.80 57.25
N VAL A 2 -8.59 -50.96 57.09
CA VAL A 2 -8.52 -51.76 55.86
C VAL A 2 -9.55 -51.29 54.91
N ILE A 3 -9.11 -50.85 53.76
CA ILE A 3 -9.98 -50.66 52.60
C ILE A 3 -10.38 -52.05 52.10
N LYS A 4 -11.39 -52.63 52.75
CA LYS A 4 -12.03 -53.85 52.28
C LYS A 4 -12.97 -53.46 51.14
N ASN A 5 -12.78 -54.01 49.97
CA ASN A 5 -13.52 -53.87 48.71
C ASN A 5 -13.18 -52.64 47.94
N PHE A 6 -11.95 -52.47 47.55
CA PHE A 6 -11.62 -51.54 46.46
C PHE A 6 -11.90 -52.25 45.11
N ASP A 7 -12.94 -51.85 44.44
CA ASP A 7 -13.28 -52.37 43.11
C ASP A 7 -12.36 -51.71 42.02
N VAL A 8 -11.30 -52.42 41.67
CA VAL A 8 -10.33 -52.07 40.68
C VAL A 8 -10.99 -51.94 39.28
N GLY A 9 -12.00 -52.81 39.04
CA GLY A 9 -12.77 -52.78 37.79
C GLY A 9 -13.56 -51.46 37.66
N GLY A 10 -14.30 -51.11 38.70
CA GLY A 10 -15.06 -49.84 38.75
C GLY A 10 -14.15 -48.61 38.62
N LEU A 11 -12.98 -48.59 39.23
CA LEU A 11 -12.01 -47.51 39.08
C LEU A 11 -11.51 -47.41 37.64
N THR A 12 -11.20 -48.51 36.99
CA THR A 12 -10.74 -48.52 35.59
C THR A 12 -11.82 -47.99 34.66
N VAL A 13 -13.06 -48.40 34.86
CA VAL A 13 -14.20 -47.88 34.10
C VAL A 13 -14.38 -46.37 34.29
N PHE A 14 -14.33 -45.89 35.53
CA PHE A 14 -14.43 -44.47 35.84
C PHE A 14 -13.33 -43.66 35.17
N LEU A 15 -12.10 -44.11 35.23
CA LEU A 15 -10.96 -43.42 34.58
C LEU A 15 -11.13 -43.39 33.06
N ASN A 16 -11.60 -44.46 32.44
CA ASN A 16 -11.86 -44.52 31.02
C ASN A 16 -12.97 -43.54 30.61
N PHE A 17 -14.09 -43.52 31.31
CA PHE A 17 -15.17 -42.58 31.04
C PHE A 17 -14.76 -41.14 31.28
N SER A 18 -13.99 -40.85 32.31
CA SER A 18 -13.44 -39.53 32.59
C SER A 18 -12.56 -39.03 31.44
N ARG A 19 -11.69 -39.89 30.90
CA ARG A 19 -10.87 -39.57 29.71
C ARG A 19 -11.70 -39.38 28.45
N GLN A 20 -12.69 -40.26 28.24
CA GLN A 20 -13.61 -40.14 27.10
C GLN A 20 -14.44 -38.84 27.14
N PHE A 21 -14.82 -38.40 28.33
CA PHE A 21 -15.56 -37.14 28.49
C PHE A 21 -14.66 -35.90 28.29
N SER A 22 -13.41 -35.97 28.72
CA SER A 22 -12.47 -34.84 28.57
C SER A 22 -12.08 -34.59 27.11
N ARG A 23 -12.08 -35.63 26.29
CA ARG A 23 -11.70 -35.49 24.85
C ARG A 23 -12.60 -34.55 24.08
N PRO A 24 -13.93 -34.71 24.01
CA PRO A 24 -14.81 -33.78 23.30
C PRO A 24 -14.79 -32.36 23.88
N VAL A 25 -14.57 -32.20 25.20
CA VAL A 25 -14.42 -30.87 25.81
C VAL A 25 -13.19 -30.13 25.24
N ASN A 26 -12.06 -30.84 25.15
CA ASN A 26 -10.85 -30.28 24.57
C ASN A 26 -11.02 -30.00 23.07
N GLU A 27 -11.69 -30.87 22.32
CA GLU A 27 -11.98 -30.70 20.93
C GLU A 27 -12.86 -29.42 20.68
N ILE A 28 -13.91 -29.26 21.49
CA ILE A 28 -14.76 -28.04 21.41
C ILE A 28 -13.93 -26.80 21.74
N SER A 29 -13.12 -26.79 22.76
CA SER A 29 -12.26 -25.65 23.13
C SER A 29 -11.31 -25.27 21.99
N MET A 30 -10.74 -26.27 21.31
CA MET A 30 -9.87 -26.07 20.18
C MET A 30 -10.64 -25.49 18.97
N GLN A 31 -11.87 -25.98 18.71
CA GLN A 31 -12.71 -25.45 17.65
C GLN A 31 -13.12 -24.00 17.91
N VAL A 32 -13.45 -23.64 19.15
CA VAL A 32 -13.73 -22.25 19.54
C VAL A 32 -12.53 -21.35 19.24
N SER A 33 -11.31 -21.78 19.58
CA SER A 33 -10.08 -21.04 19.27
C SER A 33 -9.88 -20.86 17.76
N ASN A 34 -10.16 -21.91 16.98
CA ASN A 34 -10.06 -21.86 15.52
C ASN A 34 -11.08 -20.86 14.92
N VAL A 35 -12.30 -20.82 15.45
CA VAL A 35 -13.34 -19.85 15.02
C VAL A 35 -12.88 -18.44 15.32
N PHE A 36 -12.36 -18.14 16.52
CA PHE A 36 -11.84 -16.80 16.83
C PHE A 36 -10.67 -16.40 15.92
N SER A 37 -9.77 -17.33 15.61
CA SER A 37 -8.67 -17.07 14.67
C SER A 37 -9.17 -16.78 13.26
N ALA A 38 -10.18 -17.52 12.80
CA ALA A 38 -10.81 -17.30 11.50
C ALA A 38 -11.53 -15.94 11.45
N LEU A 39 -12.25 -15.57 12.53
CA LEU A 39 -12.91 -14.27 12.63
C LEU A 39 -11.91 -13.11 12.58
N ALA A 40 -10.81 -13.21 13.34
CA ALA A 40 -9.74 -12.19 13.30
C ALA A 40 -9.08 -12.07 11.91
N GLY A 41 -8.96 -13.19 11.20
CA GLY A 41 -8.50 -13.18 9.80
C GLY A 41 -9.51 -12.52 8.85
N ALA A 42 -10.79 -12.85 9.00
CA ALA A 42 -11.86 -12.27 8.21
C ALA A 42 -11.99 -10.76 8.45
N GLU A 43 -11.90 -10.30 9.70
CA GLU A 43 -11.94 -8.88 10.04
C GLU A 43 -10.86 -8.08 9.28
N ARG A 44 -9.64 -8.61 9.20
CA ARG A 44 -8.55 -7.95 8.46
C ARG A 44 -8.82 -7.89 6.95
N VAL A 45 -9.41 -8.94 6.39
CA VAL A 45 -9.77 -8.97 4.97
C VAL A 45 -10.88 -7.97 4.69
N PHE A 46 -11.94 -7.97 5.50
CA PHE A 46 -13.05 -7.03 5.34
C PHE A 46 -12.60 -5.58 5.58
N ALA A 47 -11.72 -5.32 6.54
CA ALA A 47 -11.17 -3.98 6.73
C ALA A 47 -10.49 -3.41 5.47
N VAL A 48 -9.80 -4.27 4.70
CA VAL A 48 -9.22 -3.85 3.41
C VAL A 48 -10.29 -3.70 2.32
N MET A 49 -11.31 -4.56 2.32
CA MET A 49 -12.40 -4.50 1.34
C MET A 49 -13.32 -3.30 1.55
N ASP A 50 -13.46 -2.86 2.79
CA ASP A 50 -14.32 -1.74 3.19
C ASP A 50 -13.59 -0.38 3.15
N GLU A 51 -12.27 -0.37 2.80
CA GLU A 51 -11.55 0.88 2.58
C GLU A 51 -12.21 1.69 1.46
N GLU A 52 -12.33 2.99 1.68
CA GLU A 52 -12.89 3.88 0.67
C GLU A 52 -12.03 3.87 -0.59
N PRO A 53 -12.63 3.62 -1.77
CA PRO A 53 -11.89 3.66 -3.02
C PRO A 53 -11.36 5.08 -3.28
N GLU A 54 -10.29 5.17 -4.06
CA GLU A 54 -9.76 6.45 -4.50
C GLU A 54 -10.88 7.25 -5.20
N PRO A 55 -11.06 8.55 -4.89
CA PRO A 55 -12.09 9.37 -5.51
C PRO A 55 -12.00 9.33 -7.05
N GLU A 56 -13.13 9.33 -7.72
CA GLU A 56 -13.17 9.41 -9.17
C GLU A 56 -12.51 10.70 -9.68
N ASP A 57 -12.01 10.66 -10.91
CA ASP A 57 -11.52 11.86 -11.56
C ASP A 57 -12.65 12.84 -11.83
N ASP A 58 -12.31 14.14 -11.86
CA ASP A 58 -13.25 15.18 -12.28
C ASP A 58 -13.84 14.81 -13.66
N PRO A 59 -15.17 14.91 -13.86
CA PRO A 59 -15.78 14.66 -15.18
C PRO A 59 -15.14 15.46 -16.31
N ASP A 60 -14.61 16.65 -15.98
CA ASP A 60 -13.93 17.54 -16.94
C ASP A 60 -12.41 17.34 -16.98
N ALA A 61 -11.90 16.27 -16.32
CA ALA A 61 -10.47 15.96 -16.30
C ALA A 61 -9.94 15.68 -17.72
N VAL A 62 -8.87 16.37 -18.05
CA VAL A 62 -8.24 16.27 -19.37
C VAL A 62 -7.23 15.13 -19.43
N SER A 63 -7.11 14.52 -20.61
CA SER A 63 -6.00 13.64 -20.93
C SER A 63 -4.84 14.50 -21.44
N MET A 64 -3.63 14.23 -20.95
CA MET A 64 -2.42 14.98 -21.35
C MET A 64 -1.43 14.03 -22.04
N GLU A 65 -1.60 13.88 -23.35
CA GLU A 65 -0.60 13.19 -24.17
C GLU A 65 0.63 14.07 -24.38
N GLY A 66 1.82 13.47 -24.26
CA GLY A 66 3.09 14.15 -24.58
C GLY A 66 3.48 15.24 -23.59
N MET A 67 3.26 15.04 -22.31
CA MET A 67 3.71 15.94 -21.23
C MET A 67 5.19 16.32 -21.41
N LYS A 68 5.49 17.62 -21.38
CA LYS A 68 6.86 18.15 -21.45
C LYS A 68 7.55 18.13 -20.10
N GLY A 69 6.75 18.14 -19.01
CA GLY A 69 7.23 18.07 -17.64
C GLY A 69 7.66 19.42 -17.05
N HIS A 70 6.99 20.50 -17.42
CA HIS A 70 7.10 21.77 -16.69
C HIS A 70 6.21 21.69 -15.45
N VAL A 71 6.81 21.62 -14.26
CA VAL A 71 6.11 21.49 -12.97
C VAL A 71 6.16 22.82 -12.23
N SER A 72 5.03 23.29 -11.70
CA SER A 72 4.97 24.43 -10.78
C SER A 72 4.15 24.08 -9.55
N LEU A 73 4.66 24.45 -8.39
CA LEU A 73 3.95 24.48 -7.12
C LEU A 73 3.84 25.92 -6.68
N GLU A 74 2.66 26.38 -6.31
CA GLU A 74 2.41 27.76 -5.89
C GLU A 74 1.65 27.78 -4.57
N HIS A 75 2.29 28.34 -3.54
CA HIS A 75 1.71 28.51 -2.20
C HIS A 75 1.07 27.22 -1.64
N VAL A 76 1.76 26.08 -1.81
CA VAL A 76 1.22 24.77 -1.42
C VAL A 76 1.29 24.58 0.10
N TYR A 77 0.14 24.25 0.67
CA TYR A 77 0.00 23.82 2.05
C TYR A 77 -0.56 22.41 2.09
N PHE A 78 0.08 21.53 2.86
CA PHE A 78 -0.34 20.16 2.99
C PHE A 78 0.08 19.52 4.32
N GLY A 79 -0.78 18.65 4.85
CA GLY A 79 -0.52 17.75 5.97
C GLY A 79 -1.39 16.49 5.86
N TYR A 80 -0.87 15.35 6.29
CA TYR A 80 -1.62 14.08 6.29
C TYR A 80 -2.72 14.06 7.35
N ASP A 81 -2.47 14.73 8.48
CA ASP A 81 -3.44 14.81 9.57
C ASP A 81 -4.08 16.21 9.62
N PRO A 82 -5.39 16.31 9.92
CA PRO A 82 -6.04 17.58 10.15
C PRO A 82 -5.31 18.40 11.24
N GLY A 83 -4.92 19.62 10.90
CA GLY A 83 -4.24 20.53 11.85
C GLY A 83 -2.73 20.39 11.95
N LYS A 84 -2.10 19.41 11.29
CA LYS A 84 -0.64 19.26 11.27
C LYS A 84 -0.07 19.45 9.87
N LEU A 85 0.27 20.67 9.51
CA LEU A 85 0.88 20.97 8.22
C LEU A 85 2.35 20.50 8.18
N ILE A 86 2.69 19.75 7.12
CA ILE A 86 4.05 19.33 6.77
C ILE A 86 4.66 20.30 5.77
N LEU A 87 3.90 20.65 4.73
CA LEU A 87 4.29 21.68 3.78
C LEU A 87 3.57 22.98 4.14
N LYS A 88 4.34 24.07 4.19
CA LYS A 88 3.86 25.40 4.57
C LYS A 88 4.39 26.40 3.57
N ASP A 89 3.50 26.89 2.70
CA ASP A 89 3.81 27.90 1.70
C ASP A 89 4.96 27.50 0.77
N ILE A 90 4.87 26.30 0.21
CA ILE A 90 5.90 25.81 -0.71
C ILE A 90 5.62 26.30 -2.11
N SER A 91 6.57 27.05 -2.65
CA SER A 91 6.56 27.50 -4.05
C SER A 91 7.87 27.10 -4.72
N LEU A 92 7.77 26.38 -5.82
CA LEU A 92 8.91 25.95 -6.62
C LEU A 92 8.48 25.68 -8.07
N TYR A 93 9.42 25.67 -8.97
CA TYR A 93 9.19 25.25 -10.35
C TYR A 93 10.33 24.39 -10.87
N ALA A 94 10.03 23.51 -11.81
CA ALA A 94 10.98 22.73 -12.56
C ALA A 94 10.67 22.83 -14.05
N ARG A 95 11.68 23.17 -14.86
CA ARG A 95 11.55 23.20 -16.31
C ARG A 95 11.78 21.82 -16.91
N PRO A 96 11.26 21.54 -18.11
CA PRO A 96 11.57 20.32 -18.84
C PRO A 96 13.08 20.02 -18.88
N GLY A 97 13.47 18.79 -18.54
CA GLY A 97 14.87 18.36 -18.49
C GLY A 97 15.68 18.86 -17.27
N GLN A 98 15.11 19.69 -16.41
CA GLN A 98 15.79 20.18 -15.22
C GLN A 98 15.82 19.10 -14.13
N LYS A 99 16.97 18.96 -13.46
CA LYS A 99 17.12 18.10 -12.27
C LYS A 99 16.98 18.97 -11.01
N ILE A 100 16.06 18.60 -10.14
CA ILE A 100 15.84 19.28 -8.84
C ILE A 100 16.22 18.31 -7.72
N ALA A 101 17.00 18.80 -6.75
CA ALA A 101 17.35 18.06 -5.55
C ALA A 101 16.70 18.70 -4.32
N PHE A 102 15.89 17.92 -3.60
CA PHE A 102 15.35 18.35 -2.31
C PHE A 102 16.30 17.94 -1.19
N VAL A 103 16.79 18.91 -0.43
CA VAL A 103 17.71 18.69 0.69
C VAL A 103 17.03 19.11 1.98
N GLY A 104 17.20 18.32 3.02
CA GLY A 104 16.61 18.59 4.34
C GLY A 104 16.61 17.36 5.24
N SER A 105 16.33 17.56 6.52
CA SER A 105 16.23 16.48 7.52
C SER A 105 15.10 15.49 7.19
N THR A 106 15.11 14.33 7.84
CA THR A 106 13.99 13.38 7.78
C THR A 106 12.73 14.06 8.32
N GLY A 107 11.61 13.89 7.61
CA GLY A 107 10.34 14.54 7.96
C GLY A 107 10.17 15.96 7.40
N ALA A 108 11.15 16.52 6.67
CA ALA A 108 11.04 17.86 6.06
C ALA A 108 10.08 17.95 4.86
N GLY A 109 9.34 16.89 4.55
CA GLY A 109 8.33 16.89 3.47
C GLY A 109 8.86 16.55 2.07
N LYS A 110 10.11 16.10 1.91
CA LYS A 110 10.67 15.75 0.60
C LYS A 110 9.85 14.70 -0.16
N THR A 111 9.56 13.58 0.50
CA THR A 111 8.71 12.51 -0.06
C THR A 111 7.26 12.96 -0.23
N THR A 112 6.79 13.88 0.61
CA THR A 112 5.45 14.45 0.50
C THR A 112 5.26 15.17 -0.84
N ILE A 113 6.26 15.92 -1.31
CA ILE A 113 6.19 16.60 -2.61
C ILE A 113 6.02 15.58 -3.74
N THR A 114 6.77 14.48 -3.74
CA THR A 114 6.63 13.43 -4.76
C THR A 114 5.27 12.75 -4.70
N ASN A 115 4.72 12.51 -3.50
CA ASN A 115 3.39 11.95 -3.32
C ASN A 115 2.29 12.88 -3.87
N LEU A 116 2.44 14.19 -3.67
CA LEU A 116 1.50 15.19 -4.20
C LEU A 116 1.59 15.33 -5.72
N LEU A 117 2.78 15.23 -6.32
CA LEU A 117 2.96 15.23 -7.76
C LEU A 117 2.26 14.04 -8.43
N ASN A 118 2.26 12.87 -7.78
CA ASN A 118 1.51 11.69 -8.23
C ASN A 118 0.02 11.73 -7.87
N ARG A 119 -0.42 12.80 -7.21
CA ARG A 119 -1.78 12.96 -6.71
C ARG A 119 -2.27 11.76 -5.90
N PHE A 120 -1.39 11.23 -4.99
CA PHE A 120 -1.82 10.27 -3.98
C PHE A 120 -2.63 10.94 -2.86
N TYR A 121 -2.50 12.26 -2.75
CA TYR A 121 -3.24 13.12 -1.83
C TYR A 121 -3.53 14.44 -2.53
N ASP A 122 -4.66 15.05 -2.23
CA ASP A 122 -5.00 16.40 -2.66
C ASP A 122 -4.50 17.43 -1.63
N ILE A 123 -4.05 18.58 -2.11
CA ILE A 123 -3.52 19.68 -1.28
C ILE A 123 -4.63 20.43 -0.55
N GLN A 124 -4.33 21.00 0.62
CA GLN A 124 -5.30 21.82 1.37
C GLN A 124 -5.45 23.23 0.78
N SER A 125 -4.35 23.81 0.29
CA SER A 125 -4.40 25.09 -0.43
C SER A 125 -3.20 25.27 -1.35
N GLY A 126 -3.29 26.21 -2.26
CA GLY A 126 -2.33 26.43 -3.33
C GLY A 126 -2.68 25.70 -4.62
N SER A 127 -1.72 25.57 -5.50
CA SER A 127 -1.85 24.85 -6.76
C SER A 127 -0.61 24.05 -7.11
N ILE A 128 -0.80 22.92 -7.76
CA ILE A 128 0.25 22.10 -8.38
C ILE A 128 -0.13 21.93 -9.84
N THR A 129 0.72 22.43 -10.75
CA THR A 129 0.46 22.34 -12.18
C THR A 129 1.56 21.57 -12.91
N ILE A 130 1.16 20.83 -13.95
CA ILE A 130 2.07 20.21 -14.90
C ILE A 130 1.71 20.76 -16.29
N ASP A 131 2.70 21.32 -16.97
CA ASP A 131 2.53 21.99 -18.25
C ASP A 131 1.38 23.03 -18.26
N GLY A 132 1.16 23.69 -17.10
CA GLY A 132 0.14 24.71 -16.90
C GLY A 132 -1.26 24.18 -16.55
N VAL A 133 -1.46 22.87 -16.48
CA VAL A 133 -2.73 22.26 -16.06
C VAL A 133 -2.62 21.80 -14.61
N ASP A 134 -3.60 22.16 -13.76
CA ASP A 134 -3.64 21.71 -12.37
C ASP A 134 -3.81 20.19 -12.32
N VAL A 135 -3.03 19.53 -11.48
CA VAL A 135 -3.04 18.07 -11.35
C VAL A 135 -4.42 17.51 -10.96
N ARG A 136 -5.28 18.32 -10.36
CA ARG A 136 -6.67 17.94 -10.01
C ARG A 136 -7.56 17.78 -11.24
N HIS A 137 -7.23 18.48 -12.33
CA HIS A 137 -7.96 18.42 -13.60
C HIS A 137 -7.27 17.52 -14.64
N ILE A 138 -6.25 16.76 -14.25
CA ILE A 138 -5.63 15.75 -15.11
C ILE A 138 -6.16 14.38 -14.68
N LYS A 139 -6.47 13.50 -15.64
CA LYS A 139 -6.82 12.10 -15.35
C LYS A 139 -5.67 11.42 -14.61
N ARG A 140 -5.95 10.83 -13.43
CA ARG A 140 -4.91 10.21 -12.58
C ARG A 140 -4.12 9.13 -13.30
N GLU A 141 -4.78 8.33 -14.13
CA GLU A 141 -4.12 7.31 -14.93
C GLU A 141 -3.07 7.90 -15.86
N GLU A 142 -3.42 8.98 -16.57
CA GLU A 142 -2.50 9.67 -17.48
C GLU A 142 -1.37 10.37 -16.72
N LEU A 143 -1.68 11.01 -15.61
CA LEU A 143 -0.69 11.65 -14.75
C LEU A 143 0.35 10.61 -14.28
N ARG A 144 -0.09 9.50 -13.71
CA ARG A 144 0.77 8.45 -13.16
C ARG A 144 1.50 7.66 -14.24
N ARG A 145 0.95 7.54 -15.44
CA ARG A 145 1.63 6.93 -16.59
C ARG A 145 2.86 7.73 -17.05
N ASN A 146 2.83 9.04 -16.86
CA ASN A 146 3.91 9.95 -17.25
C ASN A 146 4.92 10.23 -16.12
N ILE A 147 4.67 9.77 -14.89
CA ILE A 147 5.55 9.99 -13.73
C ILE A 147 6.06 8.64 -13.23
N ALA A 148 7.36 8.41 -13.32
CA ALA A 148 8.00 7.25 -12.71
C ALA A 148 8.57 7.59 -11.33
N VAL A 149 8.36 6.72 -10.36
CA VAL A 149 8.87 6.87 -8.99
C VAL A 149 9.85 5.73 -8.69
N VAL A 150 11.05 6.07 -8.23
CA VAL A 150 12.01 5.11 -7.68
C VAL A 150 11.91 5.16 -6.17
N LEU A 151 11.45 4.07 -5.57
CA LEU A 151 11.29 3.97 -4.12
C LEU A 151 12.64 3.69 -3.44
N GLN A 152 12.76 4.10 -2.18
CA GLN A 152 13.96 3.82 -1.39
C GLN A 152 14.10 2.32 -1.10
N ASP A 153 13.01 1.66 -0.78
CA ASP A 153 12.94 0.22 -0.57
C ASP A 153 12.32 -0.43 -1.82
N THR A 154 13.16 -1.11 -2.59
CA THR A 154 12.73 -1.80 -3.81
C THR A 154 12.22 -3.19 -3.47
N HIS A 155 10.98 -3.49 -3.81
CA HIS A 155 10.39 -4.82 -3.70
C HIS A 155 10.39 -5.50 -5.07
N LEU A 156 10.93 -6.71 -5.13
CA LEU A 156 10.88 -7.55 -6.32
C LEU A 156 9.82 -8.64 -6.12
N PHE A 157 9.00 -8.84 -7.14
CA PHE A 157 8.09 -9.98 -7.21
C PHE A 157 8.87 -11.26 -7.46
N THR A 158 8.34 -12.38 -6.98
CA THR A 158 8.89 -13.70 -7.28
C THR A 158 8.83 -13.95 -8.79
N GLY A 159 9.99 -14.12 -9.42
CA GLY A 159 10.11 -14.28 -10.86
C GLY A 159 11.50 -13.84 -11.34
N THR A 160 11.66 -13.74 -12.65
CA THR A 160 12.90 -13.29 -13.27
C THR A 160 13.04 -11.76 -13.21
N VAL A 161 14.26 -11.25 -13.38
CA VAL A 161 14.51 -9.80 -13.50
C VAL A 161 13.73 -9.23 -14.70
N MET A 162 13.68 -9.97 -15.81
CA MET A 162 12.93 -9.56 -17.00
C MET A 162 11.43 -9.39 -16.73
N GLU A 163 10.81 -10.31 -15.99
CA GLU A 163 9.41 -10.23 -15.61
C GLU A 163 9.15 -9.04 -14.68
N ASN A 164 10.05 -8.79 -13.74
CA ASN A 164 9.95 -7.63 -12.85
C ASN A 164 10.04 -6.29 -13.59
N ILE A 165 10.93 -6.18 -14.60
CA ILE A 165 11.00 -4.96 -15.44
C ILE A 165 9.75 -4.85 -16.32
N ARG A 166 9.30 -5.95 -16.92
CA ARG A 166 8.09 -6.00 -17.76
C ARG A 166 6.82 -5.67 -17.01
N TYR A 167 6.81 -5.78 -15.67
CA TYR A 167 5.64 -5.44 -14.86
C TYR A 167 5.14 -4.00 -15.09
N GLY A 168 6.02 -3.07 -15.45
CA GLY A 168 5.64 -1.70 -15.81
C GLY A 168 4.85 -1.59 -17.14
N ARG A 169 4.98 -2.57 -18.05
CA ARG A 169 4.24 -2.70 -19.29
C ARG A 169 4.23 -4.18 -19.73
N LEU A 170 3.13 -4.86 -19.42
CA LEU A 170 3.02 -6.33 -19.56
C LEU A 170 3.12 -6.83 -21.01
N ASP A 171 2.78 -5.98 -21.99
CA ASP A 171 2.83 -6.26 -23.43
C ASP A 171 4.17 -5.90 -24.08
N ALA A 172 5.16 -5.45 -23.30
CA ALA A 172 6.48 -5.11 -23.81
C ALA A 172 7.23 -6.34 -24.36
N SER A 173 7.88 -6.19 -25.51
CA SER A 173 8.76 -7.24 -26.06
C SER A 173 10.05 -7.42 -25.23
N ASP A 174 10.74 -8.55 -25.42
CA ASP A 174 12.00 -8.81 -24.72
C ASP A 174 13.06 -7.76 -25.07
N GLU A 175 13.10 -7.31 -26.32
CA GLU A 175 14.02 -6.27 -26.81
C GLU A 175 13.75 -4.93 -26.13
N GLU A 176 12.50 -4.54 -25.97
CA GLU A 176 12.10 -3.31 -25.28
C GLU A 176 12.47 -3.36 -23.80
N VAL A 177 12.26 -4.50 -23.13
CA VAL A 177 12.66 -4.71 -21.73
C VAL A 177 14.18 -4.60 -21.57
N ILE A 178 14.95 -5.24 -22.45
CA ILE A 178 16.42 -5.17 -22.44
C ILE A 178 16.89 -3.73 -22.70
N GLN A 179 16.25 -3.03 -23.62
CA GLN A 179 16.61 -1.65 -23.92
C GLN A 179 16.29 -0.71 -22.75
N ALA A 180 15.16 -0.91 -22.07
CA ALA A 180 14.80 -0.17 -20.86
C ALA A 180 15.84 -0.38 -19.74
N ALA A 181 16.23 -1.64 -19.49
CA ALA A 181 17.27 -1.98 -18.53
C ALA A 181 18.61 -1.29 -18.84
N LYS A 182 19.07 -1.33 -20.11
CA LYS A 182 20.29 -0.64 -20.53
C LYS A 182 20.19 0.88 -20.33
N THR A 183 19.05 1.47 -20.63
CA THR A 183 18.81 2.92 -20.43
C THR A 183 18.87 3.30 -18.96
N ALA A 184 18.37 2.45 -18.08
CA ALA A 184 18.40 2.61 -16.63
C ALA A 184 19.76 2.25 -16.01
N SER A 185 20.71 1.69 -16.79
CA SER A 185 22.00 1.17 -16.28
C SER A 185 21.83 0.03 -15.27
N ALA A 186 20.81 -0.82 -15.46
CA ALA A 186 20.49 -1.98 -14.63
C ALA A 186 21.01 -3.29 -15.27
#